data_13b6071673857130d92a49e3d8c3d152
#
_entry.id   13b6071673857130d92a49e3d8c3d152
#
_cell.length_a   1.000
_cell.length_b   1.000
_cell.length_c   1.000
_cell.angle_alpha   90.00
_cell.angle_beta   90.00
_cell.angle_gamma   90.00
#
_symmetry.space_group_name_H-M   'P 1'
#
loop_
_entity.id
_entity.type
_entity.pdbx_description
1 polymer ?
#
loop_
_entity_poly.entity_id
_entity_poly.type
_entity_poly.pdbx_seq_one_letter_code
_entity_poly.pdbx_strand_id
1 'polypeptide(L)'
;VIITGAPVEHLAFEEVKYWDEFVNITNEARNLCASTLGLCWAGFALAYLAGVNKTVFDKKLFGVFPLKSLSPGHPLMGTQDDEFICPQSRFAGLPDLEMEEAQKEGKLNLLAYGKDVGYTIFETKDQKQLMHLGHPEYTVHRIISEINRDKEKGDVPPPENFDINSSNTSWRSHRNLLFQQWLWFCYQQVS
;
A
#
# COMPACT_ATOMS: atom_id res chain seq x y z
N VAL A 1 3.40 -12.97 6.59
CA VAL A 1 4.64 -12.22 6.23
C VAL A 1 4.29 -10.77 5.95
N ILE A 2 5.16 -9.82 6.33
CA ILE A 2 5.07 -8.42 5.93
C ILE A 2 6.32 -8.09 5.11
N ILE A 3 6.13 -7.53 3.92
CA ILE A 3 7.20 -7.05 3.05
C ILE A 3 7.01 -5.55 2.88
N THR A 4 8.05 -4.78 3.18
CA THR A 4 7.99 -3.31 3.22
C THR A 4 8.45 -2.68 1.91
N GLY A 5 8.33 -1.36 1.82
CA GLY A 5 8.76 -0.56 0.68
C GLY A 5 10.28 -0.51 0.47
N ALA A 6 10.66 -0.21 -0.75
CA ALA A 6 12.04 0.04 -1.17
C ALA A 6 12.07 1.22 -2.15
N PRO A 7 13.11 2.09 -2.14
CA PRO A 7 13.18 3.29 -2.97
C PRO A 7 13.69 2.97 -4.39
N VAL A 8 13.02 2.06 -5.08
CA VAL A 8 13.38 1.57 -6.43
C VAL A 8 12.21 1.67 -7.42
N GLU A 9 11.28 2.59 -7.19
CA GLU A 9 10.06 2.74 -8.00
C GLU A 9 10.36 3.11 -9.45
N HIS A 10 11.51 3.74 -9.72
CA HIS A 10 11.92 4.16 -11.07
C HIS A 10 12.47 2.99 -11.93
N LEU A 11 12.86 1.89 -11.30
CA LEU A 11 13.34 0.70 -12.02
C LEU A 11 12.17 -0.16 -12.49
N ALA A 12 12.33 -0.85 -13.61
CA ALA A 12 11.49 -2.00 -13.92
C ALA A 12 11.68 -3.06 -12.82
N PHE A 13 10.69 -3.92 -12.59
CA PHE A 13 10.79 -4.89 -11.49
C PHE A 13 11.94 -5.86 -11.71
N GLU A 14 12.16 -6.30 -12.94
CA GLU A 14 13.23 -7.23 -13.32
C GLU A 14 14.63 -6.63 -13.22
N GLU A 15 14.75 -5.29 -13.20
CA GLU A 15 16.02 -4.59 -13.00
C GLU A 15 16.42 -4.48 -11.51
N VAL A 16 15.50 -4.80 -10.61
CA VAL A 16 15.78 -4.77 -9.16
C VAL A 16 16.65 -5.98 -8.81
N LYS A 17 17.82 -5.73 -8.22
CA LYS A 17 18.87 -6.75 -7.96
C LYS A 17 18.38 -8.00 -7.19
N TYR A 18 17.36 -7.84 -6.37
CA TYR A 18 16.77 -8.91 -5.55
C TYR A 18 15.40 -9.36 -6.06
N TRP A 19 15.09 -9.10 -7.33
CA TRP A 19 13.77 -9.43 -7.91
C TRP A 19 13.48 -10.93 -7.86
N ASP A 20 14.40 -11.77 -8.32
CA ASP A 20 14.21 -13.21 -8.30
C ASP A 20 14.05 -13.77 -6.89
N GLU A 21 14.81 -13.22 -5.91
CA GLU A 21 14.67 -13.58 -4.51
C GLU A 21 13.31 -13.14 -3.95
N PHE A 22 12.85 -11.93 -4.27
CA PHE A 22 11.52 -11.44 -3.91
C PHE A 22 10.42 -12.37 -4.45
N VAL A 23 10.49 -12.76 -5.72
CA VAL A 23 9.53 -13.69 -6.36
C VAL A 23 9.54 -15.03 -5.64
N ASN A 24 10.72 -15.58 -5.36
CA ASN A 24 10.86 -16.86 -4.66
C ASN A 24 10.25 -16.79 -3.24
N ILE A 25 10.61 -15.75 -2.46
CA ILE A 25 10.07 -15.55 -1.10
C ILE A 25 8.55 -15.40 -1.12
N THR A 26 7.99 -14.64 -2.06
CA THR A 26 6.53 -14.44 -2.14
C THR A 26 5.78 -15.70 -2.57
N ASN A 27 6.37 -16.52 -3.44
CA ASN A 27 5.81 -17.80 -3.84
C ASN A 27 5.82 -18.80 -2.66
N GLU A 28 6.92 -18.90 -1.93
CA GLU A 28 7.00 -19.74 -0.73
C GLU A 28 6.04 -19.25 0.36
N ALA A 29 5.98 -17.94 0.60
CA ALA A 29 5.06 -17.35 1.57
C ALA A 29 3.59 -17.63 1.21
N ARG A 30 3.23 -17.66 -0.08
CA ARG A 30 1.89 -18.01 -0.54
C ARG A 30 1.48 -19.43 -0.12
N ASN A 31 2.44 -20.35 -0.08
CA ASN A 31 2.20 -21.74 0.30
C ASN A 31 2.26 -21.97 1.81
N LEU A 32 3.17 -21.28 2.50
CA LEU A 32 3.52 -21.56 3.90
C LEU A 32 2.86 -20.62 4.90
N CYS A 33 2.39 -19.44 4.46
CA CYS A 33 1.83 -18.42 5.33
C CYS A 33 0.33 -18.22 5.10
N ALA A 34 -0.36 -17.76 6.13
CA ALA A 34 -1.78 -17.42 6.04
C ALA A 34 -2.03 -16.30 5.02
N SER A 35 -1.21 -15.24 5.07
CA SER A 35 -1.28 -14.11 4.15
C SER A 35 0.06 -13.38 4.10
N THR A 36 0.32 -12.68 3.00
CA THR A 36 1.42 -11.74 2.82
C THR A 36 0.88 -10.33 2.70
N LEU A 37 1.36 -9.40 3.53
CA LEU A 37 1.07 -7.98 3.43
C LEU A 37 2.24 -7.26 2.73
N GLY A 38 2.01 -6.75 1.53
CA GLY A 38 2.95 -5.90 0.80
C GLY A 38 2.66 -4.42 1.01
N LEU A 39 3.64 -3.67 1.55
CA LEU A 39 3.53 -2.22 1.78
C LEU A 39 4.34 -1.45 0.75
N CYS A 40 3.76 -0.38 0.20
CA CYS A 40 4.37 0.53 -0.78
C CYS A 40 4.97 -0.25 -1.97
N TRP A 41 6.30 -0.20 -2.19
CA TRP A 41 6.94 -0.91 -3.30
C TRP A 41 6.59 -2.41 -3.34
N ALA A 42 6.55 -3.09 -2.21
CA ALA A 42 6.16 -4.49 -2.17
C ALA A 42 4.69 -4.71 -2.61
N GLY A 43 3.80 -3.76 -2.30
CA GLY A 43 2.43 -3.77 -2.82
C GLY A 43 2.38 -3.66 -4.35
N PHE A 44 3.20 -2.79 -4.95
CA PHE A 44 3.34 -2.69 -6.41
C PHE A 44 3.94 -3.95 -7.03
N ALA A 45 4.95 -4.54 -6.39
CA ALA A 45 5.59 -5.76 -6.86
C ALA A 45 4.62 -6.96 -6.85
N LEU A 46 3.79 -7.09 -5.82
CA LEU A 46 2.73 -8.11 -5.77
C LEU A 46 1.63 -7.85 -6.81
N ALA A 47 1.26 -6.59 -7.05
CA ALA A 47 0.33 -6.22 -8.12
C ALA A 47 0.86 -6.61 -9.50
N TYR A 48 2.16 -6.37 -9.74
CA TYR A 48 2.82 -6.79 -10.97
C TYR A 48 2.76 -8.31 -11.18
N LEU A 49 3.03 -9.09 -10.15
CA LEU A 49 2.88 -10.54 -10.20
C LEU A 49 1.43 -10.99 -10.44
N ALA A 50 0.44 -10.17 -10.06
CA ALA A 50 -0.97 -10.38 -10.36
C ALA A 50 -1.38 -9.86 -11.76
N GLY A 51 -0.45 -9.27 -12.52
CA GLY A 51 -0.65 -8.82 -13.90
C GLY A 51 -1.01 -7.34 -14.07
N VAL A 52 -0.82 -6.48 -13.03
CA VAL A 52 -1.04 -5.03 -13.14
C VAL A 52 0.28 -4.29 -12.93
N ASN A 53 0.75 -3.58 -13.96
CA ASN A 53 2.02 -2.86 -13.89
C ASN A 53 1.83 -1.45 -13.31
N LYS A 54 2.90 -0.92 -12.71
CA LYS A 54 2.93 0.45 -12.18
C LYS A 54 3.16 1.48 -13.29
N THR A 55 2.64 2.68 -13.07
CA THR A 55 3.02 3.88 -13.81
C THR A 55 3.85 4.78 -12.89
N VAL A 56 5.02 5.21 -13.37
CA VAL A 56 5.91 6.11 -12.62
C VAL A 56 5.45 7.56 -12.82
N PHE A 57 5.44 8.33 -11.75
CA PHE A 57 5.06 9.74 -11.73
C PHE A 57 6.28 10.66 -11.87
N ASP A 58 6.10 11.79 -12.54
CA ASP A 58 7.11 12.83 -12.64
C ASP A 58 7.35 13.53 -11.29
N LYS A 59 6.33 13.57 -10.44
CA LYS A 59 6.37 14.19 -9.11
C LYS A 59 5.96 13.19 -8.04
N LYS A 60 6.60 13.31 -6.88
CA LYS A 60 6.27 12.50 -5.72
C LYS A 60 4.85 12.78 -5.25
N LEU A 61 4.05 11.74 -5.11
CA LEU A 61 2.80 11.77 -4.37
C LEU A 61 3.14 11.65 -2.89
N PHE A 62 3.04 12.77 -2.16
CA PHE A 62 3.47 12.84 -0.78
C PHE A 62 2.48 13.63 0.08
N GLY A 63 2.01 13.03 1.17
CA GLY A 63 1.05 13.67 2.07
C GLY A 63 0.17 12.67 2.81
N VAL A 64 -0.96 13.17 3.34
CA VAL A 64 -1.97 12.35 4.04
C VAL A 64 -3.31 12.50 3.33
N PHE A 65 -3.81 11.43 2.75
CA PHE A 65 -4.94 11.47 1.84
C PHE A 65 -6.14 10.68 2.34
N PRO A 66 -7.37 11.17 2.07
CA PRO A 66 -8.58 10.44 2.35
C PRO A 66 -8.73 9.23 1.42
N LEU A 67 -9.18 8.13 1.99
CA LEU A 67 -9.52 6.90 1.31
C LEU A 67 -10.96 6.53 1.67
N LYS A 68 -11.66 5.92 0.72
CA LYS A 68 -12.99 5.35 0.91
C LYS A 68 -12.91 3.83 0.86
N SER A 69 -13.55 3.16 1.83
CA SER A 69 -13.76 1.72 1.82
C SER A 69 -14.72 1.35 0.67
N LEU A 70 -14.33 0.38 -0.14
CA LEU A 70 -15.14 -0.16 -1.24
C LEU A 70 -15.87 -1.46 -0.86
N SER A 71 -15.51 -2.04 0.28
CA SER A 71 -15.99 -3.36 0.70
C SER A 71 -16.28 -3.37 2.21
N PRO A 72 -17.34 -2.68 2.68
CA PRO A 72 -17.63 -2.55 4.11
C PRO A 72 -17.93 -3.89 4.82
N GLY A 73 -18.26 -4.95 4.09
CA GLY A 73 -18.44 -6.31 4.65
C GLY A 73 -17.19 -7.17 4.65
N HIS A 74 -16.07 -6.66 4.15
CA HIS A 74 -14.82 -7.42 4.05
C HIS A 74 -14.14 -7.58 5.42
N PRO A 75 -13.57 -8.78 5.77
CA PRO A 75 -12.95 -9.01 7.08
C PRO A 75 -11.91 -7.97 7.49
N LEU A 76 -11.15 -7.42 6.53
CA LEU A 76 -10.12 -6.41 6.78
C LEU A 76 -10.68 -4.98 6.84
N MET A 77 -11.82 -4.72 6.19
CA MET A 77 -12.37 -3.36 6.01
C MET A 77 -13.64 -3.13 6.84
N GLY A 78 -14.34 -4.18 7.22
CA GLY A 78 -15.68 -4.10 7.80
C GLY A 78 -15.78 -3.47 9.20
N THR A 79 -14.64 -3.26 9.86
CA THR A 79 -14.56 -2.56 11.16
C THR A 79 -13.90 -1.18 11.07
N GLN A 80 -13.47 -0.78 9.87
CA GLN A 80 -12.98 0.56 9.61
C GLN A 80 -14.13 1.50 9.27
N ASP A 81 -13.93 2.79 9.48
CA ASP A 81 -14.84 3.81 8.99
C ASP A 81 -14.95 3.74 7.46
N ASP A 82 -16.08 4.12 6.90
CA ASP A 82 -16.29 4.16 5.45
C ASP A 82 -15.31 5.10 4.75
N GLU A 83 -14.88 6.14 5.45
CA GLU A 83 -13.83 7.07 5.03
C GLU A 83 -12.74 7.13 6.11
N PHE A 84 -11.51 7.03 5.70
CA PHE A 84 -10.33 7.07 6.55
C PHE A 84 -9.17 7.73 5.84
N ILE A 85 -8.09 8.04 6.56
CA ILE A 85 -6.94 8.72 5.98
C ILE A 85 -5.67 7.89 6.12
N CYS A 86 -4.78 8.00 5.11
CA CYS A 86 -3.53 7.27 5.09
C CYS A 86 -2.39 8.10 4.50
N PRO A 87 -1.19 8.08 5.11
CA PRO A 87 0.01 8.64 4.50
C PRO A 87 0.37 7.95 3.18
N GLN A 88 0.77 8.76 2.20
CA GLN A 88 1.33 8.33 0.92
C GLN A 88 2.71 8.95 0.75
N SER A 89 3.66 8.19 0.20
CA SER A 89 5.01 8.65 -0.14
C SER A 89 5.56 7.76 -1.25
N ARG A 90 5.28 8.09 -2.50
CA ARG A 90 5.62 7.24 -3.65
C ARG A 90 5.75 8.03 -4.94
N PHE A 91 6.55 7.51 -5.88
CA PHE A 91 6.68 8.00 -7.24
C PHE A 91 5.94 7.13 -8.26
N ALA A 92 5.03 6.27 -7.80
CA ALA A 92 4.29 5.39 -8.70
C ALA A 92 2.83 5.24 -8.28
N GLY A 93 2.00 4.82 -9.22
CA GLY A 93 0.60 4.43 -9.06
C GLY A 93 0.26 3.23 -9.92
N LEU A 94 -0.95 2.71 -9.75
CA LEU A 94 -1.53 1.71 -10.65
C LEU A 94 -2.65 2.38 -11.46
N PRO A 95 -2.73 2.12 -12.79
CA PRO A 95 -3.79 2.68 -13.62
C PRO A 95 -5.17 2.14 -13.18
N ASP A 96 -6.12 3.04 -12.92
CA ASP A 96 -7.45 2.66 -12.41
C ASP A 96 -8.16 1.68 -13.34
N LEU A 97 -8.07 1.88 -14.66
CA LEU A 97 -8.70 0.98 -15.65
C LEU A 97 -8.14 -0.44 -15.59
N GLU A 98 -6.81 -0.61 -15.44
CA GLU A 98 -6.17 -1.93 -15.33
C GLU A 98 -6.57 -2.62 -14.00
N MET A 99 -6.71 -1.86 -12.93
CA MET A 99 -7.17 -2.37 -11.64
C MET A 99 -8.62 -2.88 -11.72
N GLU A 100 -9.51 -2.11 -12.37
CA GLU A 100 -10.90 -2.51 -12.60
C GLU A 100 -11.01 -3.73 -13.51
N GLU A 101 -10.17 -3.84 -14.54
CA GLU A 101 -10.10 -5.02 -15.41
C GLU A 101 -9.63 -6.24 -14.63
N ALA A 102 -8.57 -6.12 -13.82
CA ALA A 102 -8.08 -7.20 -12.98
C ALA A 102 -9.15 -7.69 -11.97
N GLN A 103 -9.99 -6.78 -11.46
CA GLN A 103 -11.14 -7.16 -10.63
C GLN A 103 -12.21 -7.90 -11.46
N LYS A 104 -12.56 -7.42 -12.65
CA LYS A 104 -13.55 -8.08 -13.54
C LYS A 104 -13.08 -9.48 -13.96
N GLU A 105 -11.79 -9.65 -14.18
CA GLU A 105 -11.17 -10.95 -14.48
C GLU A 105 -11.05 -11.88 -13.25
N GLY A 106 -11.42 -11.42 -12.07
CA GLY A 106 -11.34 -12.20 -10.83
C GLY A 106 -9.93 -12.41 -10.29
N LYS A 107 -8.98 -11.58 -10.66
CA LYS A 107 -7.59 -11.61 -10.15
C LYS A 107 -7.47 -10.88 -8.82
N LEU A 108 -8.13 -9.74 -8.68
CA LEU A 108 -8.05 -8.85 -7.52
C LEU A 108 -9.43 -8.56 -6.92
N ASN A 109 -9.46 -8.27 -5.62
CA ASN A 109 -10.54 -7.59 -4.92
C ASN A 109 -10.05 -6.18 -4.56
N LEU A 110 -10.77 -5.14 -4.97
CA LEU A 110 -10.45 -3.75 -4.68
C LEU A 110 -11.12 -3.35 -3.36
N LEU A 111 -10.33 -2.90 -2.39
CA LEU A 111 -10.80 -2.68 -1.01
C LEU A 111 -10.88 -1.21 -0.61
N ALA A 112 -9.98 -0.35 -1.11
CA ALA A 112 -10.04 1.08 -0.84
C ALA A 112 -9.53 1.92 -2.01
N TYR A 113 -10.17 3.08 -2.19
CA TYR A 113 -9.88 4.05 -3.24
C TYR A 113 -9.80 5.47 -2.67
N GLY A 114 -8.88 6.26 -3.19
CA GLY A 114 -8.82 7.69 -2.93
C GLY A 114 -8.78 8.48 -4.23
N LYS A 115 -9.58 9.55 -4.30
CA LYS A 115 -9.71 10.38 -5.52
C LYS A 115 -8.36 10.85 -6.06
N ASP A 116 -7.43 11.21 -5.16
CA ASP A 116 -6.13 11.79 -5.53
C ASP A 116 -5.01 10.74 -5.57
N VAL A 117 -5.27 9.52 -5.14
CA VAL A 117 -4.24 8.47 -4.95
C VAL A 117 -4.57 7.14 -5.63
N GLY A 118 -5.77 7.00 -6.21
CA GLY A 118 -6.22 5.78 -6.88
C GLY A 118 -6.51 4.62 -5.94
N TYR A 119 -6.54 3.40 -6.47
CA TYR A 119 -6.70 2.17 -5.69
C TYR A 119 -5.48 1.95 -4.81
N THR A 120 -5.67 2.00 -3.50
CA THR A 120 -4.59 2.00 -2.51
C THR A 120 -4.53 0.71 -1.70
N ILE A 121 -5.68 0.07 -1.43
CA ILE A 121 -5.74 -1.21 -0.73
C ILE A 121 -6.52 -2.18 -1.60
N PHE A 122 -5.94 -3.34 -1.85
CA PHE A 122 -6.52 -4.41 -2.63
C PHE A 122 -5.82 -5.74 -2.30
N GLU A 123 -6.41 -6.85 -2.70
CA GLU A 123 -5.86 -8.18 -2.42
C GLU A 123 -6.03 -9.11 -3.62
N THR A 124 -5.30 -10.20 -3.64
CA THR A 124 -5.56 -11.31 -4.58
C THR A 124 -6.89 -11.99 -4.25
N LYS A 125 -7.56 -12.55 -5.25
CA LYS A 125 -8.88 -13.16 -5.10
C LYS A 125 -8.92 -14.26 -4.04
N ASP A 126 -7.83 -14.98 -3.84
CA ASP A 126 -7.67 -16.03 -2.83
C ASP A 126 -7.28 -15.48 -1.42
N GLN A 127 -7.19 -14.16 -1.27
CA GLN A 127 -6.83 -13.45 -0.04
C GLN A 127 -5.44 -13.79 0.53
N LYS A 128 -4.59 -14.44 -0.27
CA LYS A 128 -3.23 -14.81 0.15
C LYS A 128 -2.26 -13.64 0.14
N GLN A 129 -2.56 -12.58 -0.62
CA GLN A 129 -1.72 -11.39 -0.70
C GLN A 129 -2.58 -10.14 -0.57
N LEU A 130 -2.31 -9.34 0.45
CA LEU A 130 -2.87 -8.02 0.69
C LEU A 130 -1.84 -6.97 0.27
N MET A 131 -2.22 -6.06 -0.60
CA MET A 131 -1.41 -4.96 -1.10
C MET A 131 -1.92 -3.63 -0.54
N HIS A 132 -1.01 -2.84 0.02
CA HIS A 132 -1.28 -1.50 0.50
C HIS A 132 -0.22 -0.53 -0.05
N LEU A 133 -0.58 0.35 -0.97
CA LEU A 133 0.36 1.23 -1.66
C LEU A 133 0.82 2.44 -0.82
N GLY A 134 0.11 2.76 0.24
CA GLY A 134 0.47 3.81 1.18
C GLY A 134 1.34 3.31 2.34
N HIS A 135 1.52 4.20 3.30
CA HIS A 135 2.35 3.98 4.49
C HIS A 135 1.53 4.12 5.79
N PRO A 136 0.61 3.17 6.09
CA PRO A 136 -0.16 3.23 7.34
C PRO A 136 0.74 3.23 8.57
N GLU A 137 1.94 2.63 8.48
CA GLU A 137 2.92 2.53 9.55
C GLU A 137 3.61 3.86 9.90
N TYR A 138 3.52 4.88 9.03
CA TYR A 138 4.21 6.15 9.26
C TYR A 138 3.71 6.84 10.53
N THR A 139 4.67 7.43 11.24
CA THR A 139 4.44 8.39 12.32
C THR A 139 4.65 9.80 11.79
N VAL A 140 4.17 10.82 12.53
CA VAL A 140 4.47 12.23 12.23
C VAL A 140 5.97 12.46 12.11
N HIS A 141 6.77 11.89 13.04
CA HIS A 141 8.22 11.99 13.00
C HIS A 141 8.81 11.40 11.70
N ARG A 142 8.27 10.28 11.20
CA ARG A 142 8.73 9.67 9.95
C ARG A 142 8.46 10.59 8.76
N ILE A 143 7.29 11.22 8.69
CA ILE A 143 6.96 12.20 7.63
C ILE A 143 7.91 13.39 7.68
N ILE A 144 8.15 13.96 8.87
CA ILE A 144 9.08 15.08 9.06
C ILE A 144 10.51 14.70 8.64
N SER A 145 10.98 13.51 9.02
CA SER A 145 12.31 13.02 8.61
C SER A 145 12.42 12.88 7.10
N GLU A 146 11.35 12.47 6.44
CA GLU A 146 11.30 12.32 5.00
C GLU A 146 11.28 13.68 4.29
N ILE A 147 10.53 14.67 4.82
CA ILE A 147 10.57 16.06 4.34
C ILE A 147 12.00 16.62 4.39
N ASN A 148 12.69 16.43 5.51
CA ASN A 148 14.05 16.94 5.69
C ASN A 148 15.04 16.28 4.72
N ARG A 149 14.97 14.97 4.56
CA ARG A 149 15.78 14.22 3.59
C ARG A 149 15.53 14.69 2.15
N ASP A 150 14.26 14.92 1.79
CA ASP A 150 13.88 15.26 0.43
C ASP A 150 14.22 16.74 0.11
N LYS A 151 14.21 17.64 1.09
CA LYS A 151 14.72 19.01 0.93
C LYS A 151 16.20 19.06 0.52
N GLU A 152 17.00 18.12 1.01
CA GLU A 152 18.41 18.02 0.65
C GLU A 152 18.62 17.54 -0.80
N LYS A 153 17.64 16.85 -1.37
CA LYS A 153 17.68 16.34 -2.75
C LYS A 153 17.15 17.31 -3.80
N GLY A 154 16.51 18.43 -3.38
CA GLY A 154 15.85 19.40 -4.27
C GLY A 154 14.50 18.89 -4.82
N ASP A 155 13.66 19.81 -5.29
CA ASP A 155 12.41 19.60 -6.07
C ASP A 155 11.39 18.54 -5.62
N VAL A 156 11.34 18.16 -4.35
CA VAL A 156 10.23 17.37 -3.83
C VAL A 156 9.19 18.33 -3.25
N PRO A 157 7.93 18.27 -3.71
CA PRO A 157 6.87 19.14 -3.18
C PRO A 157 6.66 18.87 -1.69
N PRO A 158 6.21 19.88 -0.92
CA PRO A 158 5.81 19.66 0.47
C PRO A 158 4.66 18.66 0.53
N PRO A 159 4.51 17.92 1.66
CA PRO A 159 3.43 16.95 1.80
C PRO A 159 2.07 17.66 1.77
N GLU A 160 1.15 17.09 1.01
CA GLU A 160 -0.23 17.55 0.95
C GLU A 160 -0.99 17.11 2.21
N ASN A 161 -1.96 17.93 2.64
CA ASN A 161 -2.85 17.65 3.78
C ASN A 161 -2.11 17.31 5.08
N PHE A 162 -0.91 17.87 5.28
CA PHE A 162 -0.08 17.64 6.46
C PHE A 162 0.49 18.96 6.98
N ASP A 163 0.18 19.29 8.23
CA ASP A 163 0.77 20.43 8.92
C ASP A 163 2.04 20.00 9.65
N ILE A 164 3.18 20.48 9.18
CA ILE A 164 4.52 20.19 9.76
C ILE A 164 4.68 20.70 11.20
N ASN A 165 3.88 21.70 11.59
CA ASN A 165 3.91 22.26 12.95
C ASN A 165 2.99 21.50 13.92
N SER A 166 2.16 20.59 13.39
CA SER A 166 1.26 19.77 14.19
C SER A 166 1.90 18.44 14.53
N SER A 167 1.85 18.05 15.79
CA SER A 167 2.22 16.70 16.24
C SER A 167 1.07 15.69 16.16
N ASN A 168 -0.08 16.09 15.60
CA ASN A 168 -1.27 15.27 15.56
C ASN A 168 -1.15 14.15 14.52
N THR A 169 -1.49 12.93 14.93
CA THR A 169 -1.59 11.78 14.06
C THR A 169 -3.06 11.43 13.86
N SER A 170 -3.64 11.83 12.74
CA SER A 170 -5.07 11.59 12.44
C SER A 170 -5.36 10.21 11.84
N TRP A 171 -4.33 9.44 11.45
CA TRP A 171 -4.45 8.08 10.88
C TRP A 171 -4.10 6.94 11.86
N ARG A 172 -3.80 7.24 13.13
CA ARG A 172 -3.34 6.23 14.10
C ARG A 172 -4.37 5.13 14.33
N SER A 173 -5.63 5.49 14.50
CA SER A 173 -6.72 4.54 14.74
C SER A 173 -6.91 3.63 13.53
N HIS A 174 -6.96 4.19 12.32
CA HIS A 174 -7.09 3.45 11.08
C HIS A 174 -5.92 2.48 10.85
N ARG A 175 -4.69 2.95 11.10
CA ARG A 175 -3.49 2.09 11.05
C ARG A 175 -3.60 0.90 12.01
N ASN A 176 -3.91 1.18 13.27
CA ASN A 176 -3.95 0.14 14.30
C ASN A 176 -5.02 -0.90 13.96
N LEU A 177 -6.17 -0.43 13.49
CA LEU A 177 -7.27 -1.29 13.11
C LEU A 177 -6.92 -2.16 11.90
N LEU A 178 -6.29 -1.60 10.85
CA LEU A 178 -5.84 -2.36 9.68
C LEU A 178 -4.93 -3.52 10.08
N PHE A 179 -3.86 -3.24 10.85
CA PHE A 179 -2.93 -4.29 11.27
C PHE A 179 -3.59 -5.31 12.20
N GLN A 180 -4.45 -4.87 13.10
CA GLN A 180 -5.17 -5.75 14.02
C GLN A 180 -6.11 -6.70 13.26
N GLN A 181 -6.87 -6.20 12.28
CA GLN A 181 -7.77 -7.00 11.46
C GLN A 181 -6.99 -7.98 10.57
N TRP A 182 -5.89 -7.52 9.96
CA TRP A 182 -5.04 -8.42 9.17
C TRP A 182 -4.42 -9.55 10.03
N LEU A 183 -3.92 -9.24 11.21
CA LEU A 183 -3.42 -10.26 12.14
C LEU A 183 -4.51 -11.23 12.58
N TRP A 184 -5.72 -10.72 12.86
CA TRP A 184 -6.86 -11.54 13.21
C TRP A 184 -7.28 -12.46 12.05
N PHE A 185 -7.33 -11.92 10.84
CA PHE A 185 -7.56 -12.71 9.63
C PHE A 185 -6.52 -13.83 9.49
N CYS A 186 -5.23 -13.52 9.63
CA CYS A 186 -4.17 -14.52 9.58
C CYS A 186 -4.34 -15.62 10.65
N TYR A 187 -4.69 -15.23 11.87
CA TYR A 187 -4.92 -16.18 12.96
C TYR A 187 -6.06 -17.15 12.64
N GLN A 188 -7.16 -16.65 12.08
CA GLN A 188 -8.31 -17.49 11.70
C GLN A 188 -7.99 -18.49 10.57
N GLN A 189 -6.96 -18.24 9.75
CA GLN A 189 -6.56 -19.15 8.69
C GLN A 189 -5.70 -20.33 9.16
N VAL A 190 -5.18 -20.29 10.39
CA VAL A 190 -4.25 -21.29 10.92
C VAL A 190 -4.80 -21.97 12.20
N SER A 191 -5.93 -21.51 12.71
CA SER A 191 -6.65 -22.12 13.82
C SER A 191 -7.75 -23.05 13.29
#